data_65c4d55067f7914d3490cea0f8bbbb22
#
_entry.id   65c4d55067f7914d3490cea0f8bbbb22
#
_cell.length_a   1.000
_cell.length_b   1.000
_cell.length_c   1.000
_cell.angle_alpha   90.00
_cell.angle_beta   90.00
_cell.angle_gamma   90.00
#
_symmetry.space_group_name_H-M   'P 1'
#
loop_
_entity.id
_entity.type
_entity.pdbx_description
1 polymer ?
#
loop_
_entity_poly.entity_id
_entity_poly.type
_entity_poly.pdbx_seq_one_letter_code
_entity_poly.pdbx_strand_id
1 'polypeptide(L)'
;MDQKKQNILDFDEYIRQGEPSKKEKASIWQTAIGLQAVDGLKTSDYLKETARKHIEGEIDIDEVRQLVKTYYQSKTQREPDDDRKQEADKVSANITKILSSQSVDFSTGGYIAIHRRVFEGVFKHAGKLRDYDITKREWILDGDTVNYLNWEDLHRAIDYDIEQERAFSYRGISSDDMVIHISHFVSGLWQIHPFAEGNTRTTAVFAILYLRSIGFEVNNDLFARHSWYFRNALVRANYK
;
A
#
# COMPACT_ATOMS: atom_id res chain seq x y z
N MET A 1 10.65 -26.21 -26.17
CA MET A 1 11.12 -24.84 -26.28
C MET A 1 10.14 -23.93 -25.56
N ASP A 2 10.62 -23.32 -24.51
CA ASP A 2 10.09 -22.15 -23.77
C ASP A 2 8.67 -22.15 -23.19
N GLN A 3 8.47 -22.90 -22.12
CA GLN A 3 7.43 -22.64 -21.11
C GLN A 3 7.98 -21.89 -19.86
N LYS A 4 9.16 -21.26 -19.95
CA LYS A 4 9.85 -20.64 -18.79
C LYS A 4 9.74 -19.12 -18.68
N LYS A 5 8.86 -18.44 -19.42
CA LYS A 5 8.82 -16.96 -19.46
C LYS A 5 7.50 -16.31 -19.01
N GLN A 6 6.65 -16.97 -18.24
CA GLN A 6 5.37 -16.36 -17.85
C GLN A 6 5.02 -16.59 -16.37
N ASN A 7 5.98 -16.33 -15.49
CA ASN A 7 5.74 -16.27 -14.04
C ASN A 7 5.65 -14.82 -13.53
N ILE A 8 4.97 -13.96 -14.28
CA ILE A 8 4.36 -12.76 -13.75
C ILE A 8 3.10 -13.25 -13.05
N LEU A 9 2.86 -12.76 -11.83
CA LEU A 9 1.69 -13.05 -10.99
C LEU A 9 0.41 -13.20 -11.83
N ASP A 10 0.13 -14.40 -12.29
CA ASP A 10 -1.02 -14.60 -13.15
C ASP A 10 -2.24 -14.96 -12.30
N PHE A 11 -2.66 -13.97 -11.49
CA PHE A 11 -4.02 -13.95 -10.95
C PHE A 11 -5.03 -13.40 -11.97
N ASP A 12 -4.57 -13.01 -13.17
CA ASP A 12 -5.41 -12.49 -14.25
C ASP A 12 -6.50 -13.50 -14.65
N GLU A 13 -6.22 -14.80 -14.57
CA GLU A 13 -7.21 -15.83 -14.84
C GLU A 13 -8.33 -15.83 -13.80
N TYR A 14 -8.02 -15.65 -12.51
CA TYR A 14 -9.03 -15.50 -11.48
C TYR A 14 -9.88 -14.25 -11.67
N ILE A 15 -9.27 -13.14 -12.13
CA ILE A 15 -9.98 -11.89 -12.37
C ILE A 15 -10.93 -12.04 -13.55
N ARG A 16 -10.54 -12.77 -14.60
CA ARG A 16 -11.36 -12.98 -15.80
C ARG A 16 -12.43 -14.04 -15.64
N GLN A 17 -12.13 -15.15 -14.97
CA GLN A 17 -12.96 -16.35 -14.97
C GLN A 17 -13.38 -16.83 -13.58
N GLY A 18 -12.78 -16.27 -12.51
CA GLY A 18 -13.04 -16.71 -11.15
C GLY A 18 -14.45 -16.31 -10.66
N GLU A 19 -14.94 -17.08 -9.69
CA GLU A 19 -16.11 -16.70 -8.91
C GLU A 19 -15.89 -15.34 -8.22
N PRO A 20 -16.93 -14.55 -7.93
CA PRO A 20 -16.81 -13.20 -7.39
C PRO A 20 -15.86 -13.09 -6.19
N SER A 21 -15.93 -14.03 -5.24
CA SER A 21 -15.06 -14.06 -4.06
C SER A 21 -13.59 -14.32 -4.38
N LYS A 22 -13.31 -15.20 -5.33
CA LYS A 22 -11.94 -15.48 -5.80
C LYS A 22 -11.36 -14.32 -6.59
N LYS A 23 -12.20 -13.71 -7.43
CA LYS A 23 -11.83 -12.49 -8.18
C LYS A 23 -11.45 -11.35 -7.25
N GLU A 24 -12.25 -11.11 -6.21
CA GLU A 24 -11.97 -10.06 -5.22
C GLU A 24 -10.65 -10.32 -4.49
N LYS A 25 -10.44 -11.52 -3.96
CA LYS A 25 -9.18 -11.93 -3.31
C LYS A 25 -7.98 -11.77 -4.24
N ALA A 26 -8.10 -12.21 -5.49
CA ALA A 26 -7.03 -12.09 -6.48
C ALA A 26 -6.66 -10.63 -6.76
N SER A 27 -7.66 -9.75 -6.92
CA SER A 27 -7.45 -8.31 -7.11
C SER A 27 -6.76 -7.67 -5.91
N ILE A 28 -7.16 -8.03 -4.69
CA ILE A 28 -6.51 -7.54 -3.46
C ILE A 28 -5.04 -7.99 -3.41
N TRP A 29 -4.76 -9.25 -3.73
CA TRP A 29 -3.39 -9.77 -3.77
C TRP A 29 -2.53 -9.08 -4.82
N GLN A 30 -3.07 -8.84 -6.02
CA GLN A 30 -2.34 -8.10 -7.07
C GLN A 30 -1.97 -6.70 -6.60
N THR A 31 -2.90 -6.00 -5.94
CA THR A 31 -2.65 -4.68 -5.35
C THR A 31 -1.55 -4.74 -4.28
N ALA A 32 -1.69 -5.65 -3.33
CA ALA A 32 -0.77 -5.78 -2.20
C ALA A 32 0.67 -6.09 -2.66
N ILE A 33 0.81 -6.96 -3.64
CA ILE A 33 2.10 -7.34 -4.22
C ILE A 33 2.65 -6.21 -5.11
N GLY A 34 1.80 -5.60 -5.94
CA GLY A 34 2.19 -4.49 -6.81
C GLY A 34 2.72 -3.29 -6.05
N LEU A 35 2.14 -2.99 -4.89
CA LEU A 35 2.58 -1.90 -4.02
C LEU A 35 4.03 -2.06 -3.50
N GLN A 36 4.58 -3.27 -3.48
CA GLN A 36 5.96 -3.46 -3.05
C GLN A 36 6.97 -2.83 -4.03
N ALA A 37 6.59 -2.69 -5.29
CA ALA A 37 7.46 -2.11 -6.31
C ALA A 37 7.80 -0.63 -6.05
N VAL A 38 6.98 0.14 -5.30
CA VAL A 38 7.29 1.56 -4.98
C VAL A 38 8.61 1.74 -4.23
N ASP A 39 9.02 0.71 -3.48
CA ASP A 39 10.29 0.66 -2.76
C ASP A 39 11.28 -0.32 -3.42
N GLY A 40 11.04 -0.70 -4.68
CA GLY A 40 11.87 -1.62 -5.46
C GLY A 40 11.92 -3.04 -4.89
N LEU A 41 10.91 -3.43 -4.11
CA LEU A 41 10.82 -4.75 -3.50
C LEU A 41 10.11 -5.74 -4.43
N LYS A 42 10.45 -7.03 -4.28
CA LYS A 42 9.83 -8.14 -5.01
C LYS A 42 9.48 -9.25 -4.03
N THR A 43 8.28 -9.79 -4.18
CA THR A 43 7.82 -10.93 -3.39
C THR A 43 8.46 -12.24 -3.84
N SER A 44 8.53 -13.19 -2.92
CA SER A 44 9.01 -14.55 -3.21
C SER A 44 7.96 -15.37 -3.97
N ASP A 45 8.41 -16.45 -4.62
CA ASP A 45 7.49 -17.43 -5.22
C ASP A 45 6.73 -18.22 -4.16
N TYR A 46 7.30 -18.35 -2.95
CA TYR A 46 6.60 -18.96 -1.81
C TYR A 46 5.34 -18.17 -1.43
N LEU A 47 5.44 -16.83 -1.38
CA LEU A 47 4.25 -16.01 -1.12
C LEU A 47 3.19 -16.19 -2.21
N LYS A 48 3.59 -16.21 -3.47
CA LYS A 48 2.66 -16.36 -4.60
C LYS A 48 1.88 -17.67 -4.53
N GLU A 49 2.57 -18.76 -4.20
CA GLU A 49 1.95 -20.06 -4.01
C GLU A 49 0.98 -20.07 -2.81
N THR A 50 1.40 -19.46 -1.70
CA THR A 50 0.57 -19.35 -0.51
C THR A 50 -0.67 -18.45 -0.77
N ALA A 51 -0.49 -17.38 -1.57
CA ALA A 51 -1.60 -16.52 -1.98
C ALA A 51 -2.63 -17.27 -2.83
N ARG A 52 -2.19 -18.16 -3.75
CA ARG A 52 -3.11 -19.03 -4.51
C ARG A 52 -3.97 -19.90 -3.60
N LYS A 53 -3.37 -20.53 -2.59
CA LYS A 53 -4.13 -21.33 -1.61
C LYS A 53 -5.18 -20.49 -0.88
N HIS A 54 -4.85 -19.25 -0.52
CA HIS A 54 -5.82 -18.33 0.08
C HIS A 54 -6.94 -17.93 -0.91
N ILE A 55 -6.61 -17.67 -2.18
CA ILE A 55 -7.62 -17.36 -3.22
C ILE A 55 -8.56 -18.55 -3.41
N GLU A 56 -8.03 -19.77 -3.45
CA GLU A 56 -8.81 -21.00 -3.57
C GLU A 56 -9.65 -21.33 -2.33
N GLY A 57 -9.35 -20.70 -1.18
CA GLY A 57 -10.07 -20.91 0.07
C GLY A 57 -9.55 -22.10 0.87
N GLU A 58 -8.39 -22.62 0.54
CA GLU A 58 -7.73 -23.73 1.27
C GLU A 58 -7.20 -23.27 2.63
N ILE A 59 -6.78 -22.02 2.72
CA ILE A 59 -6.27 -21.38 3.93
C ILE A 59 -6.83 -19.97 4.07
N ASP A 60 -6.91 -19.48 5.32
CA ASP A 60 -7.28 -18.10 5.58
C ASP A 60 -6.06 -17.15 5.58
N ILE A 61 -6.32 -15.84 5.70
CA ILE A 61 -5.26 -14.82 5.63
C ILE A 61 -4.34 -14.84 6.86
N ASP A 62 -4.80 -15.28 8.02
CA ASP A 62 -3.98 -15.40 9.21
C ASP A 62 -3.06 -16.62 9.12
N GLU A 63 -3.54 -17.70 8.52
CA GLU A 63 -2.71 -18.86 8.17
C GLU A 63 -1.62 -18.48 7.16
N VAL A 64 -1.93 -17.66 6.13
CA VAL A 64 -0.91 -17.12 5.21
C VAL A 64 0.18 -16.38 5.98
N ARG A 65 -0.22 -15.45 6.86
CA ARG A 65 0.73 -14.64 7.66
C ARG A 65 1.63 -15.53 8.54
N GLN A 66 1.06 -16.56 9.14
CA GLN A 66 1.82 -17.52 9.94
C GLN A 66 2.77 -18.35 9.08
N LEU A 67 2.34 -18.83 7.92
CA LEU A 67 3.18 -19.57 7.00
C LEU A 67 4.36 -18.75 6.50
N VAL A 68 4.14 -17.49 6.09
CA VAL A 68 5.20 -16.56 5.68
C VAL A 68 6.20 -16.33 6.83
N LYS A 69 5.71 -16.11 8.05
CA LYS A 69 6.56 -15.95 9.24
C LYS A 69 7.44 -17.19 9.47
N THR A 70 6.83 -18.36 9.47
CA THR A 70 7.52 -19.64 9.71
C THR A 70 8.54 -19.93 8.61
N TYR A 71 8.20 -19.66 7.35
CA TYR A 71 9.11 -19.85 6.21
C TYR A 71 10.44 -19.11 6.39
N TYR A 72 10.39 -17.82 6.78
CA TYR A 72 11.60 -17.04 7.00
C TYR A 72 12.33 -17.38 8.31
N GLN A 73 11.61 -17.86 9.33
CA GLN A 73 12.23 -18.33 10.57
C GLN A 73 12.96 -19.67 10.43
N SER A 74 12.49 -20.54 9.53
CA SER A 74 13.08 -21.87 9.30
C SER A 74 14.28 -21.85 8.35
N LYS A 75 14.55 -20.74 7.65
CA LYS A 75 15.71 -20.63 6.77
C LYS A 75 17.01 -20.67 7.55
N THR A 76 17.78 -21.73 7.36
CA THR A 76 19.11 -21.91 7.98
C THR A 76 20.22 -21.12 7.27
N GLN A 77 20.04 -20.86 5.98
CA GLN A 77 20.94 -20.04 5.17
C GLN A 77 20.13 -18.90 4.53
N ARG A 78 20.59 -17.66 4.68
CA ARG A 78 19.97 -16.48 4.09
C ARG A 78 20.74 -16.04 2.87
N GLU A 79 20.00 -15.73 1.80
CA GLU A 79 20.52 -15.10 0.61
C GLU A 79 20.51 -13.56 0.76
N PRO A 80 21.34 -12.84 -0.02
CA PRO A 80 21.45 -11.38 0.08
C PRO A 80 20.11 -10.62 -0.03
N ASP A 81 19.16 -11.16 -0.81
CA ASP A 81 17.86 -10.53 -1.03
C ASP A 81 16.75 -11.01 -0.09
N ASP A 82 17.05 -11.94 0.82
CA ASP A 82 16.01 -12.55 1.66
C ASP A 82 15.34 -11.55 2.61
N ASP A 83 16.07 -10.58 3.14
CA ASP A 83 15.48 -9.57 4.02
C ASP A 83 14.50 -8.68 3.25
N ARG A 84 14.81 -8.31 2.02
CA ARG A 84 13.93 -7.54 1.14
C ARG A 84 12.70 -8.34 0.70
N LYS A 85 12.88 -9.61 0.36
CA LYS A 85 11.77 -10.54 0.04
C LYS A 85 10.88 -10.77 1.26
N GLN A 86 11.48 -10.96 2.43
CA GLN A 86 10.73 -11.13 3.70
C GLN A 86 9.89 -9.90 4.02
N GLU A 87 10.42 -8.70 3.84
CA GLU A 87 9.65 -7.47 3.97
C GLU A 87 8.47 -7.46 3.01
N ALA A 88 8.73 -7.65 1.70
CA ALA A 88 7.72 -7.64 0.67
C ALA A 88 6.60 -8.66 0.93
N ASP A 89 6.95 -9.87 1.32
CA ASP A 89 6.00 -10.95 1.59
C ASP A 89 5.11 -10.64 2.80
N LYS A 90 5.71 -10.23 3.92
CA LYS A 90 4.96 -9.88 5.12
C LYS A 90 4.04 -8.69 4.91
N VAL A 91 4.56 -7.63 4.25
CA VAL A 91 3.78 -6.43 3.96
C VAL A 91 2.63 -6.74 3.01
N SER A 92 2.85 -7.58 1.98
CA SER A 92 1.78 -7.99 1.07
C SER A 92 0.67 -8.77 1.79
N ALA A 93 1.02 -9.70 2.66
CA ALA A 93 0.03 -10.44 3.47
C ALA A 93 -0.74 -9.50 4.42
N ASN A 94 -0.05 -8.55 5.06
CA ASN A 94 -0.67 -7.56 5.93
C ASN A 94 -1.62 -6.63 5.17
N ILE A 95 -1.20 -6.11 4.00
CA ILE A 95 -2.05 -5.26 3.13
C ILE A 95 -3.27 -6.06 2.68
N THR A 96 -3.10 -7.31 2.27
CA THR A 96 -4.22 -8.18 1.88
C THR A 96 -5.23 -8.31 3.01
N LYS A 97 -4.80 -8.55 4.24
CA LYS A 97 -5.69 -8.60 5.41
C LYS A 97 -6.42 -7.28 5.63
N ILE A 98 -5.75 -6.14 5.47
CA ILE A 98 -6.34 -4.82 5.66
C ILE A 98 -7.40 -4.54 4.58
N LEU A 99 -7.07 -4.77 3.31
CA LEU A 99 -7.96 -4.49 2.18
C LEU A 99 -9.15 -5.45 2.07
N SER A 100 -9.07 -6.62 2.71
CA SER A 100 -10.19 -7.55 2.84
C SER A 100 -11.21 -7.07 3.89
N SER A 101 -10.85 -6.15 4.78
CA SER A 101 -11.79 -5.48 5.67
C SER A 101 -12.40 -4.28 4.97
N GLN A 102 -13.72 -4.10 5.10
CA GLN A 102 -14.42 -2.97 4.46
C GLN A 102 -14.48 -1.72 5.34
N SER A 103 -13.94 -1.77 6.56
CA SER A 103 -13.99 -0.66 7.50
C SER A 103 -12.70 0.15 7.51
N VAL A 104 -12.84 1.46 7.46
CA VAL A 104 -11.76 2.42 7.69
C VAL A 104 -12.14 3.31 8.87
N ASP A 105 -11.19 3.50 9.79
CA ASP A 105 -11.26 4.60 10.75
C ASP A 105 -10.68 5.85 10.08
N PHE A 106 -11.56 6.75 9.64
CA PHE A 106 -11.18 7.98 8.97
C PHE A 106 -10.79 9.03 10.02
N SER A 107 -9.63 8.82 10.62
CA SER A 107 -9.03 9.68 11.64
C SER A 107 -7.50 9.63 11.55
N THR A 108 -6.81 10.55 12.20
CA THR A 108 -5.34 10.51 12.38
C THR A 108 -4.91 9.21 13.05
N GLY A 109 -5.64 8.77 14.07
CA GLY A 109 -5.40 7.47 14.73
C GLY A 109 -5.55 6.30 13.76
N GLY A 110 -6.58 6.35 12.91
CA GLY A 110 -6.82 5.35 11.86
C GLY A 110 -5.71 5.32 10.80
N TYR A 111 -5.24 6.49 10.34
CA TYR A 111 -4.11 6.57 9.41
C TYR A 111 -2.83 5.97 10.00
N ILE A 112 -2.51 6.31 11.25
CA ILE A 112 -1.38 5.74 11.99
C ILE A 112 -1.55 4.23 12.22
N ALA A 113 -2.77 3.78 12.51
CA ALA A 113 -3.09 2.37 12.69
C ALA A 113 -2.93 1.56 11.39
N ILE A 114 -3.23 2.14 10.22
CA ILE A 114 -2.94 1.51 8.92
C ILE A 114 -1.45 1.28 8.78
N HIS A 115 -0.59 2.28 9.02
CA HIS A 115 0.86 2.09 8.98
C HIS A 115 1.31 0.98 9.94
N ARG A 116 0.81 0.98 11.19
CA ARG A 116 1.12 -0.06 12.16
C ARG A 116 0.78 -1.46 11.64
N ARG A 117 -0.42 -1.62 11.08
CA ARG A 117 -0.91 -2.91 10.57
C ARG A 117 -0.18 -3.35 9.31
N VAL A 118 0.13 -2.42 8.39
CA VAL A 118 0.88 -2.71 7.16
C VAL A 118 2.27 -3.25 7.48
N PHE A 119 2.95 -2.65 8.47
CA PHE A 119 4.33 -2.99 8.81
C PHE A 119 4.48 -3.82 10.09
N GLU A 120 3.39 -4.43 10.56
CA GLU A 120 3.41 -5.35 11.71
C GLU A 120 4.39 -6.51 11.47
N GLY A 121 5.31 -6.71 12.42
CA GLY A 121 6.33 -7.76 12.32
C GLY A 121 7.43 -7.51 11.28
N VAL A 122 7.50 -6.27 10.73
CA VAL A 122 8.52 -5.80 9.79
C VAL A 122 9.36 -4.72 10.44
N PHE A 123 8.77 -3.58 10.80
CA PHE A 123 9.48 -2.47 11.41
C PHE A 123 9.20 -2.36 12.91
N LYS A 124 10.24 -2.13 13.72
CA LYS A 124 10.10 -1.86 15.16
C LYS A 124 9.35 -0.54 15.44
N HIS A 125 9.38 0.38 14.47
CA HIS A 125 8.71 1.68 14.54
C HIS A 125 7.36 1.70 13.82
N ALA A 126 6.77 0.55 13.48
CA ALA A 126 5.47 0.49 12.84
C ALA A 126 4.39 1.24 13.66
N GLY A 127 3.72 2.22 13.04
CA GLY A 127 2.74 3.07 13.68
C GLY A 127 3.32 4.18 14.57
N LYS A 128 4.60 4.49 14.45
CA LYS A 128 5.23 5.63 15.14
C LYS A 128 5.55 6.73 14.14
N LEU A 129 5.16 7.94 14.46
CA LEU A 129 5.59 9.11 13.70
C LEU A 129 7.10 9.30 13.89
N ARG A 130 7.76 9.81 12.85
CA ARG A 130 9.19 10.17 12.95
C ARG A 130 9.37 11.36 13.90
N ASP A 131 10.52 11.45 14.52
CA ASP A 131 10.93 12.48 15.46
C ASP A 131 12.15 13.29 14.95
N TYR A 132 12.33 13.31 13.62
CA TYR A 132 13.38 14.02 12.90
C TYR A 132 12.93 14.44 11.52
N ASP A 133 13.57 15.46 10.94
CA ASP A 133 13.33 15.91 9.58
C ASP A 133 13.99 14.98 8.56
N ILE A 134 13.34 14.85 7.40
CA ILE A 134 13.81 13.99 6.32
C ILE A 134 14.00 14.78 5.03
N THR A 135 14.96 14.33 4.25
CA THR A 135 15.19 14.76 2.87
C THR A 135 15.45 13.51 2.02
N LYS A 136 14.77 13.39 0.90
CA LYS A 136 14.94 12.27 -0.03
C LYS A 136 15.27 12.81 -1.42
N ARG A 137 16.34 12.31 -2.02
CA ARG A 137 16.64 12.60 -3.41
C ARG A 137 15.71 11.78 -4.30
N GLU A 138 14.98 12.49 -5.16
CA GLU A 138 14.01 11.87 -6.07
C GLU A 138 14.57 11.82 -7.48
N TRP A 139 14.77 10.62 -8.01
CA TRP A 139 15.31 10.44 -9.36
C TRP A 139 14.42 11.10 -10.43
N ILE A 140 13.10 11.13 -10.22
CA ILE A 140 12.12 11.75 -11.12
C ILE A 140 12.24 13.30 -11.14
N LEU A 141 12.97 13.87 -10.22
CA LEU A 141 13.28 15.30 -10.09
C LEU A 141 14.76 15.56 -10.31
N ASP A 142 15.46 14.73 -11.08
CA ASP A 142 16.90 14.85 -11.35
C ASP A 142 17.77 14.93 -10.09
N GLY A 143 17.31 14.29 -9.01
CA GLY A 143 18.00 14.24 -7.72
C GLY A 143 17.63 15.37 -6.75
N ASP A 144 16.68 16.23 -7.11
CA ASP A 144 16.09 17.21 -6.20
C ASP A 144 15.08 16.53 -5.25
N THR A 145 14.50 17.25 -4.31
CA THR A 145 13.67 16.75 -3.23
C THR A 145 12.30 17.41 -3.20
N VAL A 146 11.33 16.71 -2.62
CA VAL A 146 10.08 17.32 -2.14
C VAL A 146 10.33 17.92 -0.76
N ASN A 147 9.70 19.06 -0.47
CA ASN A 147 9.70 19.65 0.86
C ASN A 147 8.70 18.88 1.74
N TYR A 148 9.23 17.92 2.50
CA TYR A 148 8.44 17.20 3.50
C TYR A 148 8.22 18.08 4.74
N LEU A 149 7.13 17.79 5.47
CA LEU A 149 6.78 18.58 6.64
C LEU A 149 7.80 18.41 7.78
N ASN A 150 7.97 19.45 8.60
CA ASN A 150 8.77 19.39 9.82
C ASN A 150 8.16 18.36 10.79
N TRP A 151 9.00 17.59 11.47
CA TRP A 151 8.57 16.49 12.34
C TRP A 151 7.70 16.95 13.51
N GLU A 152 7.90 18.16 14.03
CA GLU A 152 7.11 18.72 15.15
C GLU A 152 5.64 18.96 14.78
N ASP A 153 5.34 19.12 13.49
CA ASP A 153 4.01 19.47 13.00
C ASP A 153 3.21 18.27 12.45
N LEU A 154 3.79 17.08 12.40
CA LEU A 154 3.22 15.93 11.71
C LEU A 154 1.80 15.56 12.16
N HIS A 155 1.60 15.44 13.46
CA HIS A 155 0.29 15.06 14.01
C HIS A 155 -0.78 16.12 13.69
N ARG A 156 -0.43 17.39 13.91
CA ARG A 156 -1.33 18.53 13.66
C ARG A 156 -1.73 18.63 12.19
N ALA A 157 -0.79 18.38 11.27
CA ALA A 157 -1.06 18.44 9.84
C ALA A 157 -1.96 17.30 9.38
N ILE A 158 -1.73 16.07 9.86
CA ILE A 158 -2.61 14.93 9.55
C ILE A 158 -4.03 15.22 10.09
N ASP A 159 -4.16 15.70 11.33
CA ASP A 159 -5.45 16.09 11.91
C ASP A 159 -6.15 17.13 11.04
N TYR A 160 -5.42 18.16 10.65
CA TYR A 160 -5.97 19.25 9.84
C TYR A 160 -6.49 18.72 8.48
N ASP A 161 -5.68 17.96 7.73
CA ASP A 161 -6.08 17.46 6.42
C ASP A 161 -7.29 16.52 6.51
N ILE A 162 -7.31 15.63 7.51
CA ILE A 162 -8.44 14.71 7.72
C ILE A 162 -9.72 15.47 8.12
N GLU A 163 -9.62 16.49 8.98
CA GLU A 163 -10.78 17.31 9.39
C GLU A 163 -11.32 18.14 8.22
N GLN A 164 -10.43 18.73 7.38
CA GLN A 164 -10.86 19.44 6.18
C GLN A 164 -11.59 18.50 5.22
N GLU A 165 -11.07 17.30 4.99
CA GLU A 165 -11.70 16.30 4.14
C GLU A 165 -13.03 15.82 4.72
N ARG A 166 -13.13 15.62 6.03
CA ARG A 166 -14.38 15.23 6.70
C ARG A 166 -15.46 16.31 6.57
N ALA A 167 -15.07 17.58 6.57
CA ALA A 167 -15.98 18.72 6.43
C ALA A 167 -16.38 18.97 4.96
N PHE A 168 -15.67 18.38 4.00
CA PHE A 168 -15.91 18.58 2.58
C PHE A 168 -17.20 17.89 2.11
N SER A 169 -17.97 18.57 1.27
CA SER A 169 -19.20 18.02 0.69
C SER A 169 -19.05 17.69 -0.78
N TYR A 170 -19.20 16.43 -1.11
CA TYR A 170 -19.20 15.94 -2.48
C TYR A 170 -20.52 16.20 -3.24
N ARG A 171 -21.54 16.79 -2.59
CA ARG A 171 -22.83 17.04 -3.20
C ARG A 171 -22.74 18.19 -4.23
N GLY A 172 -23.16 17.91 -5.45
CA GLY A 172 -23.30 18.95 -6.49
C GLY A 172 -21.99 19.37 -7.18
N ILE A 173 -20.86 18.73 -6.88
CA ILE A 173 -19.61 18.98 -7.62
C ILE A 173 -19.53 18.10 -8.86
N SER A 174 -18.79 18.56 -9.87
CA SER A 174 -18.52 17.77 -11.08
C SER A 174 -17.58 16.59 -10.78
N SER A 175 -17.59 15.58 -11.66
CA SER A 175 -16.64 14.46 -11.55
C SER A 175 -15.19 14.93 -11.63
N ASP A 176 -14.90 15.93 -12.47
CA ASP A 176 -13.54 16.47 -12.63
C ASP A 176 -13.08 17.19 -11.35
N ASP A 177 -13.93 18.02 -10.77
CA ASP A 177 -13.64 18.71 -9.49
C ASP A 177 -13.45 17.72 -8.36
N MET A 178 -14.23 16.63 -8.34
CA MET A 178 -14.10 15.55 -7.37
C MET A 178 -12.74 14.87 -7.48
N VAL A 179 -12.31 14.52 -8.69
CA VAL A 179 -10.99 13.90 -8.94
C VAL A 179 -9.86 14.85 -8.52
N ILE A 180 -9.97 16.13 -8.86
CA ILE A 180 -9.01 17.16 -8.47
C ILE A 180 -8.92 17.24 -6.93
N HIS A 181 -10.06 17.36 -6.25
CA HIS A 181 -10.12 17.45 -4.79
C HIS A 181 -9.47 16.23 -4.10
N ILE A 182 -9.90 15.02 -4.49
CA ILE A 182 -9.34 13.77 -3.94
C ILE A 182 -7.83 13.67 -4.20
N SER A 183 -7.38 14.06 -5.40
CA SER A 183 -5.96 14.06 -5.74
C SER A 183 -5.16 15.01 -4.86
N HIS A 184 -5.68 16.21 -4.58
CA HIS A 184 -5.06 17.16 -3.66
C HIS A 184 -5.00 16.61 -2.24
N PHE A 185 -6.10 16.06 -1.73
CA PHE A 185 -6.14 15.48 -0.39
C PHE A 185 -5.12 14.33 -0.23
N VAL A 186 -5.12 13.35 -1.13
CA VAL A 186 -4.20 12.20 -1.07
C VAL A 186 -2.74 12.64 -1.23
N SER A 187 -2.49 13.60 -2.11
CA SER A 187 -1.17 14.16 -2.37
C SER A 187 -0.63 14.95 -1.16
N GLY A 188 -1.45 15.79 -0.55
CA GLY A 188 -1.13 16.53 0.66
C GLY A 188 -0.79 15.61 1.83
N LEU A 189 -1.65 14.62 2.08
CA LEU A 189 -1.44 13.62 3.12
C LEU A 189 -0.12 12.84 2.91
N TRP A 190 0.23 12.52 1.66
CA TRP A 190 1.51 11.90 1.34
C TRP A 190 2.70 12.86 1.58
N GLN A 191 2.57 14.16 1.29
CA GLN A 191 3.61 15.16 1.48
C GLN A 191 4.00 15.34 2.95
N ILE A 192 3.08 15.20 3.86
CA ILE A 192 3.37 15.21 5.31
C ILE A 192 4.48 14.22 5.62
N HIS A 193 4.50 13.07 4.97
CA HIS A 193 5.52 12.02 5.06
C HIS A 193 5.84 11.64 6.52
N PRO A 194 4.82 11.23 7.30
CA PRO A 194 4.94 11.21 8.75
C PRO A 194 5.75 10.04 9.31
N PHE A 195 6.05 9.04 8.50
CA PHE A 195 6.76 7.84 8.95
C PHE A 195 8.20 7.81 8.42
N ALA A 196 9.09 7.14 9.13
CA ALA A 196 10.48 6.94 8.69
C ALA A 196 10.55 6.18 7.36
N GLU A 197 9.69 5.17 7.17
CA GLU A 197 9.58 4.36 5.96
C GLU A 197 8.11 4.01 5.67
N GLY A 198 7.80 3.59 4.43
CA GLY A 198 6.49 3.04 4.06
C GLY A 198 5.36 4.05 3.83
N ASN A 199 5.66 5.35 3.73
CA ASN A 199 4.65 6.40 3.55
C ASN A 199 3.78 6.17 2.30
N THR A 200 4.38 5.85 1.15
CA THR A 200 3.62 5.63 -0.09
C THR A 200 2.67 4.43 0.01
N ARG A 201 3.14 3.32 0.57
CA ARG A 201 2.30 2.11 0.77
C ARG A 201 1.16 2.39 1.74
N THR A 202 1.41 3.12 2.83
CA THR A 202 0.38 3.53 3.80
C THR A 202 -0.66 4.44 3.15
N THR A 203 -0.23 5.49 2.44
CA THR A 203 -1.13 6.42 1.77
C THR A 203 -1.98 5.72 0.72
N ALA A 204 -1.41 4.80 -0.07
CA ALA A 204 -2.16 4.02 -1.05
C ALA A 204 -3.25 3.16 -0.39
N VAL A 205 -2.91 2.42 0.68
CA VAL A 205 -3.88 1.60 1.41
C VAL A 205 -4.98 2.45 2.03
N PHE A 206 -4.62 3.58 2.65
CA PHE A 206 -5.60 4.52 3.21
C PHE A 206 -6.52 5.08 2.14
N ALA A 207 -5.97 5.54 1.00
CA ALA A 207 -6.77 6.08 -0.11
C ALA A 207 -7.75 5.05 -0.67
N ILE A 208 -7.34 3.79 -0.85
CA ILE A 208 -8.23 2.70 -1.31
C ILE A 208 -9.40 2.52 -0.32
N LEU A 209 -9.11 2.41 0.97
CA LEU A 209 -10.14 2.22 2.00
C LEU A 209 -11.06 3.45 2.09
N TYR A 210 -10.49 4.64 2.05
CA TYR A 210 -11.26 5.89 2.07
C TYR A 210 -12.22 5.98 0.89
N LEU A 211 -11.73 5.81 -0.34
CA LEU A 211 -12.55 5.87 -1.54
C LEU A 211 -13.69 4.85 -1.51
N ARG A 212 -13.41 3.62 -1.05
CA ARG A 212 -14.46 2.60 -0.85
C ARG A 212 -15.50 3.04 0.18
N SER A 213 -15.07 3.68 1.27
CA SER A 213 -15.98 4.11 2.35
C SER A 213 -16.94 5.22 1.93
N ILE A 214 -16.57 6.03 0.94
CA ILE A 214 -17.41 7.07 0.35
C ILE A 214 -18.14 6.61 -0.93
N GLY A 215 -18.11 5.30 -1.22
CA GLY A 215 -18.93 4.66 -2.25
C GLY A 215 -18.29 4.53 -3.62
N PHE A 216 -16.99 4.77 -3.76
CA PHE A 216 -16.31 4.52 -5.03
C PHE A 216 -15.99 3.04 -5.22
N GLU A 217 -16.21 2.56 -6.43
CA GLU A 217 -15.62 1.30 -6.88
C GLU A 217 -14.17 1.56 -7.31
N VAL A 218 -13.22 1.12 -6.48
CA VAL A 218 -11.81 1.33 -6.72
C VAL A 218 -11.26 0.19 -7.58
N ASN A 219 -10.92 0.50 -8.83
CA ASN A 219 -10.11 -0.38 -9.65
C ASN A 219 -8.66 -0.31 -9.16
N ASN A 220 -8.15 -1.44 -8.71
CA ASN A 220 -6.81 -1.53 -8.14
C ASN A 220 -5.68 -1.69 -9.17
N ASP A 221 -5.96 -1.66 -10.48
CA ASP A 221 -4.98 -1.88 -11.54
C ASP A 221 -3.81 -0.88 -11.47
N LEU A 222 -4.08 0.37 -11.08
CA LEU A 222 -3.04 1.37 -10.88
C LEU A 222 -1.99 0.89 -9.87
N PHE A 223 -2.43 0.38 -8.72
CA PHE A 223 -1.53 -0.06 -7.66
C PHE A 223 -0.91 -1.42 -7.97
N ALA A 224 -1.65 -2.30 -8.66
CA ALA A 224 -1.19 -3.62 -9.04
C ALA A 224 -0.07 -3.58 -10.09
N ARG A 225 -0.20 -2.72 -11.10
CA ARG A 225 0.68 -2.71 -12.28
C ARG A 225 1.50 -1.44 -12.44
N HIS A 226 1.05 -0.34 -11.85
CA HIS A 226 1.60 1.00 -12.04
C HIS A 226 1.89 1.72 -10.73
N SER A 227 2.25 1.00 -9.66
CA SER A 227 2.55 1.57 -8.35
C SER A 227 3.69 2.61 -8.40
N TRP A 228 4.68 2.43 -9.27
CA TRP A 228 5.70 3.42 -9.56
C TRP A 228 5.14 4.72 -10.14
N TYR A 229 4.18 4.62 -11.06
CA TYR A 229 3.51 5.79 -11.63
C TYR A 229 2.77 6.58 -10.54
N PHE A 230 2.03 5.88 -9.68
CA PHE A 230 1.36 6.50 -8.52
C PHE A 230 2.36 7.24 -7.62
N ARG A 231 3.45 6.59 -7.22
CA ARG A 231 4.49 7.23 -6.42
C ARG A 231 5.08 8.47 -7.10
N ASN A 232 5.42 8.37 -8.39
CA ASN A 232 6.00 9.47 -9.14
C ASN A 232 5.01 10.63 -9.34
N ALA A 233 3.72 10.35 -9.48
CA ALA A 233 2.69 11.37 -9.54
C ALA A 233 2.61 12.16 -8.22
N LEU A 234 2.67 11.48 -7.06
CA LEU A 234 2.73 12.13 -5.75
C LEU A 234 3.97 13.02 -5.59
N VAL A 235 5.14 12.53 -6.02
CA VAL A 235 6.38 13.32 -6.00
C VAL A 235 6.24 14.59 -6.84
N ARG A 236 5.75 14.47 -8.10
CA ARG A 236 5.59 15.62 -8.99
C ARG A 236 4.52 16.60 -8.52
N ALA A 237 3.43 16.13 -7.95
CA ALA A 237 2.36 16.98 -7.44
C ALA A 237 2.81 17.87 -6.29
N ASN A 238 3.85 17.46 -5.54
CA ASN A 238 4.40 18.17 -4.39
C ASN A 238 5.77 18.83 -4.67
N TYR A 239 6.22 18.81 -5.91
CA TYR A 239 7.41 19.54 -6.33
C TYR A 239 7.06 20.94 -6.81
N LYS A 240 7.83 21.92 -6.41
CA LYS A 240 7.63 23.34 -6.77
C LYS A 240 8.07 23.65 -8.17
#